data_9fc82ba1cc8e9fe409be3c6a0606cbb7
#
_entry.id   9fc82ba1cc8e9fe409be3c6a0606cbb7
#
_cell.length_a   1.000
_cell.length_b   1.000
_cell.length_c   1.000
_cell.angle_alpha   90.00
_cell.angle_beta   90.00
_cell.angle_gamma   90.00
#
_symmetry.space_group_name_H-M   'P 1'
#
loop_
_entity.id
_entity.type
_entity.pdbx_description
1 polymer ?
#
loop_
_entity_poly.entity_id
_entity_poly.type
_entity_poly.pdbx_seq_one_letter_code
_entity_poly.pdbx_strand_id
1 'polypeptide(L)'
;QKQRMETGDYGPSESGLFEVDSLHRVIRDVPKPTIAAVNGFAIGGGHVLHLLCDLTIAADSATFGQNGPRVGSFDAGFGTGLMARAVGEKRAREIWFLCRKYSAQQAFEWGLANKVLPADQLRKEVRAWADEILKLSPTALKVLKQSFNTDTEHFAGIGQMAHSSLKMFSETAEAREGITAFNEKRSPDFSAYRGN
;
A
#
# COMPACT_ATOMS: atom_id res chain seq x y z
N GLN A 1 6.39 13.63 -2.67
CA GLN A 1 6.30 14.15 -4.06
C GLN A 1 7.21 15.37 -4.25
N LYS A 2 7.21 16.36 -3.33
CA LYS A 2 8.07 17.53 -3.41
C LYS A 2 9.56 17.13 -3.50
N GLN A 3 10.01 16.27 -2.60
CA GLN A 3 11.38 15.74 -2.61
C GLN A 3 11.72 15.06 -3.94
N ARG A 4 10.81 14.24 -4.48
CA ARG A 4 10.97 13.56 -5.76
C ARG A 4 11.13 14.55 -6.93
N MET A 5 10.45 15.70 -6.90
CA MET A 5 10.64 16.76 -7.90
C MET A 5 12.02 17.41 -7.81
N GLU A 6 12.53 17.62 -6.60
CA GLU A 6 13.79 18.31 -6.35
C GLU A 6 15.01 17.42 -6.61
N THR A 7 14.90 16.12 -6.30
CA THR A 7 16.04 15.18 -6.37
C THR A 7 15.94 14.16 -7.51
N GLY A 8 14.78 14.09 -8.19
CA GLY A 8 14.52 13.06 -9.21
C GLY A 8 14.32 11.65 -8.64
N ASP A 9 14.39 11.47 -7.31
CA ASP A 9 14.30 10.20 -6.64
C ASP A 9 13.59 10.33 -5.28
N TYR A 10 13.26 9.21 -4.66
CA TYR A 10 12.70 9.13 -3.29
C TYR A 10 13.76 9.29 -2.18
N GLY A 11 14.98 9.58 -2.54
CA GLY A 11 16.12 9.79 -1.67
C GLY A 11 17.26 8.79 -1.95
N PRO A 12 18.48 9.11 -1.53
CA PRO A 12 19.64 8.24 -1.70
C PRO A 12 19.43 6.99 -0.84
N SER A 13 19.67 5.83 -1.41
CA SER A 13 19.74 4.56 -0.72
C SER A 13 21.20 4.12 -0.64
N GLU A 14 21.68 3.80 0.55
CA GLU A 14 23.03 3.26 0.75
C GLU A 14 23.23 1.92 0.04
N SER A 15 22.16 1.15 -0.11
CA SER A 15 22.15 -0.14 -0.78
C SER A 15 22.00 -0.07 -2.30
N GLY A 16 21.69 1.09 -2.87
CA GLY A 16 21.29 1.25 -4.26
C GLY A 16 19.89 0.70 -4.58
N LEU A 17 19.19 0.17 -3.57
CA LEU A 17 17.82 -0.35 -3.66
C LEU A 17 16.83 0.72 -3.23
N PHE A 18 15.59 0.59 -3.67
CA PHE A 18 14.51 1.46 -3.20
C PHE A 18 14.12 1.03 -1.78
N GLU A 19 14.33 1.89 -0.78
CA GLU A 19 14.15 1.55 0.64
C GLU A 19 12.75 1.04 1.00
N VAL A 20 11.73 1.43 0.23
CA VAL A 20 10.36 0.91 0.40
C VAL A 20 10.27 -0.59 0.15
N ASP A 21 11.06 -1.15 -0.79
CA ASP A 21 11.09 -2.61 -1.01
C ASP A 21 11.60 -3.34 0.24
N SER A 22 12.65 -2.81 0.86
CA SER A 22 13.19 -3.35 2.13
C SER A 22 12.13 -3.32 3.24
N LEU A 23 11.39 -2.22 3.37
CA LEU A 23 10.29 -2.10 4.32
C LEU A 23 9.18 -3.12 4.05
N HIS A 24 8.77 -3.28 2.79
CA HIS A 24 7.77 -4.28 2.39
C HIS A 24 8.19 -5.69 2.81
N ARG A 25 9.45 -6.05 2.56
CA ARG A 25 10.01 -7.36 2.95
C ARG A 25 10.03 -7.53 4.46
N VAL A 26 10.51 -6.54 5.22
CA VAL A 26 10.55 -6.61 6.68
C VAL A 26 9.17 -6.83 7.28
N ILE A 27 8.12 -6.15 6.79
CA ILE A 27 6.75 -6.35 7.28
C ILE A 27 6.28 -7.79 7.03
N ARG A 28 6.58 -8.34 5.87
CA ARG A 28 6.22 -9.73 5.53
C ARG A 28 7.02 -10.76 6.31
N ASP A 29 8.32 -10.55 6.45
CA ASP A 29 9.25 -11.55 6.94
C ASP A 29 9.38 -11.57 8.46
N VAL A 30 9.01 -10.48 9.16
CA VAL A 30 9.02 -10.46 10.62
C VAL A 30 8.22 -11.66 11.18
N PRO A 31 8.83 -12.54 12.02
CA PRO A 31 8.24 -13.81 12.43
C PRO A 31 7.17 -13.64 13.52
N LYS A 32 6.32 -12.63 13.37
CA LYS A 32 5.25 -12.26 14.30
C LYS A 32 4.10 -11.65 13.49
N PRO A 33 2.83 -11.87 13.88
CA PRO A 33 1.72 -11.13 13.32
C PRO A 33 1.91 -9.61 13.45
N THR A 34 1.55 -8.89 12.40
CA THR A 34 1.57 -7.42 12.32
C THR A 34 0.16 -6.88 12.18
N ILE A 35 -0.15 -5.80 12.89
CA ILE A 35 -1.47 -5.16 12.86
C ILE A 35 -1.30 -3.72 12.36
N ALA A 36 -1.91 -3.41 11.24
CA ALA A 36 -2.03 -2.02 10.77
C ALA A 36 -3.12 -1.30 11.56
N ALA A 37 -2.76 -0.20 12.23
CA ALA A 37 -3.67 0.71 12.90
C ALA A 37 -3.91 1.94 12.01
N VAL A 38 -4.95 1.93 11.18
CA VAL A 38 -5.21 2.99 10.21
C VAL A 38 -6.05 4.10 10.85
N ASN A 39 -5.42 5.19 11.22
CA ASN A 39 -6.07 6.32 11.91
C ASN A 39 -6.37 7.53 11.02
N GLY A 40 -6.19 7.41 9.69
CA GLY A 40 -6.36 8.51 8.74
C GLY A 40 -6.27 8.04 7.31
N PHE A 41 -5.39 8.65 6.51
CA PHE A 41 -5.26 8.31 5.09
C PHE A 41 -4.35 7.09 4.87
N ALA A 42 -4.91 6.04 4.29
CA ALA A 42 -4.20 4.90 3.71
C ALA A 42 -4.29 4.98 2.18
N ILE A 43 -3.48 5.83 1.55
CA ILE A 43 -3.51 6.13 0.12
C ILE A 43 -2.18 5.78 -0.54
N GLY A 44 -2.21 5.17 -1.72
CA GLY A 44 -1.01 4.80 -2.47
C GLY A 44 -0.10 3.85 -1.68
N GLY A 45 1.15 4.24 -1.42
CA GLY A 45 2.08 3.45 -0.60
C GLY A 45 1.55 3.13 0.80
N GLY A 46 0.84 4.05 1.45
CA GLY A 46 0.18 3.80 2.73
C GLY A 46 -0.89 2.71 2.66
N HIS A 47 -1.62 2.62 1.53
CA HIS A 47 -2.55 1.52 1.27
C HIS A 47 -1.80 0.19 1.09
N VAL A 48 -0.66 0.20 0.40
CA VAL A 48 0.16 -1.01 0.24
C VAL A 48 0.72 -1.49 1.59
N LEU A 49 1.16 -0.58 2.45
CA LEU A 49 1.70 -0.93 3.77
C LEU A 49 0.68 -1.67 4.66
N HIS A 50 -0.58 -1.22 4.68
CA HIS A 50 -1.58 -1.94 5.47
C HIS A 50 -1.94 -3.31 4.87
N LEU A 51 -1.90 -3.45 3.53
CA LEU A 51 -2.11 -4.75 2.85
C LEU A 51 -0.98 -5.75 3.14
N LEU A 52 0.22 -5.27 3.43
CA LEU A 52 1.36 -6.11 3.81
C LEU A 52 1.28 -6.60 5.26
N CYS A 53 0.56 -5.87 6.12
CA CYS A 53 0.29 -6.31 7.47
C CYS A 53 -0.69 -7.49 7.47
N ASP A 54 -0.60 -8.35 8.48
CA ASP A 54 -1.46 -9.53 8.59
C ASP A 54 -2.91 -9.17 8.94
N LEU A 55 -3.11 -8.10 9.69
CA LEU A 55 -4.42 -7.61 10.13
C LEU A 55 -4.50 -6.08 9.97
N THR A 56 -5.72 -5.59 9.78
CA THR A 56 -5.98 -4.14 9.68
C THR A 56 -7.17 -3.74 10.56
N ILE A 57 -6.94 -2.81 11.47
CA ILE A 57 -8.00 -2.16 12.25
C ILE A 57 -8.00 -0.68 11.87
N ALA A 58 -9.15 -0.12 11.54
CA ALA A 58 -9.26 1.24 11.05
C ALA A 58 -10.15 2.10 11.93
N ALA A 59 -9.79 3.38 12.06
CA ALA A 59 -10.72 4.39 12.56
C ALA A 59 -11.86 4.59 11.54
N ASP A 60 -13.04 4.93 12.03
CA ASP A 60 -14.23 5.22 11.21
C ASP A 60 -14.01 6.40 10.24
N SER A 61 -13.14 7.33 10.63
CA SER A 61 -12.71 8.48 9.82
C SER A 61 -11.62 8.15 8.80
N ALA A 62 -11.08 6.93 8.80
CA ALA A 62 -10.02 6.55 7.87
C ALA A 62 -10.50 6.50 6.42
N THR A 63 -9.58 6.81 5.51
CA THR A 63 -9.85 6.85 4.07
C THR A 63 -8.83 6.00 3.34
N PHE A 64 -9.31 5.12 2.49
CA PHE A 64 -8.52 4.18 1.70
C PHE A 64 -8.54 4.54 0.21
N GLY A 65 -7.51 4.18 -0.53
CA GLY A 65 -7.48 4.34 -1.97
C GLY A 65 -6.11 4.24 -2.60
N GLN A 66 -6.11 4.29 -3.92
CA GLN A 66 -4.89 4.37 -4.73
C GLN A 66 -4.85 5.68 -5.48
N ASN A 67 -3.66 6.15 -5.82
CA ASN A 67 -3.49 7.43 -6.48
C ASN A 67 -2.38 7.41 -7.56
N GLY A 68 -1.74 6.28 -7.77
CA GLY A 68 -0.60 6.13 -8.67
C GLY A 68 -0.83 6.76 -10.05
N PRO A 69 -1.81 6.30 -10.84
CA PRO A 69 -2.06 6.82 -12.17
C PRO A 69 -2.34 8.33 -12.22
N ARG A 70 -2.93 8.89 -11.17
CA ARG A 70 -3.21 10.33 -11.08
C ARG A 70 -1.96 11.18 -10.83
N VAL A 71 -0.95 10.62 -10.16
CA VAL A 71 0.25 11.36 -9.77
C VAL A 71 1.50 10.94 -10.55
N GLY A 72 1.32 10.36 -11.74
CA GLY A 72 2.42 9.90 -12.57
C GLY A 72 3.24 8.78 -11.92
N SER A 73 2.56 7.79 -11.36
CA SER A 73 3.16 6.63 -10.69
C SER A 73 2.29 5.39 -10.89
N PHE A 74 2.79 4.23 -10.48
CA PHE A 74 2.05 2.96 -10.47
C PHE A 74 2.49 2.10 -9.29
N ASP A 75 1.88 0.90 -9.14
CA ASP A 75 2.30 -0.06 -8.12
C ASP A 75 3.68 -0.63 -8.44
N ALA A 76 4.59 -0.49 -7.51
CA ALA A 76 5.95 -1.01 -7.60
C ALA A 76 6.19 -2.14 -6.59
N GLY A 77 5.22 -3.03 -6.38
CA GLY A 77 5.41 -4.10 -5.43
C GLY A 77 4.22 -5.02 -5.27
N PHE A 78 3.85 -5.24 -4.03
CA PHE A 78 2.82 -6.20 -3.64
C PHE A 78 1.37 -5.72 -3.79
N GLY A 79 1.15 -4.41 -4.04
CA GLY A 79 -0.14 -3.76 -3.85
C GLY A 79 -1.26 -4.31 -4.73
N THR A 80 -1.02 -4.50 -6.03
CA THR A 80 -2.06 -5.01 -6.95
C THR A 80 -2.44 -6.46 -6.63
N GLY A 81 -1.45 -7.32 -6.41
CA GLY A 81 -1.68 -8.74 -6.14
C GLY A 81 -2.36 -9.00 -4.81
N LEU A 82 -1.90 -8.36 -3.73
CA LEU A 82 -2.50 -8.50 -2.40
C LEU A 82 -3.92 -7.91 -2.36
N MET A 83 -4.13 -6.76 -3.02
CA MET A 83 -5.45 -6.16 -3.09
C MET A 83 -6.45 -7.06 -3.84
N ALA A 84 -6.04 -7.65 -4.97
CA ALA A 84 -6.89 -8.55 -5.72
C ALA A 84 -7.30 -9.79 -4.91
N ARG A 85 -6.43 -10.28 -4.02
CA ARG A 85 -6.75 -11.36 -3.08
C ARG A 85 -7.73 -10.93 -1.99
N ALA A 86 -7.59 -9.70 -1.48
CA ALA A 86 -8.46 -9.19 -0.42
C ALA A 86 -9.88 -8.85 -0.92
N VAL A 87 -10.01 -8.18 -2.07
CA VAL A 87 -11.30 -7.62 -2.54
C VAL A 87 -11.79 -8.22 -3.87
N GLY A 88 -11.05 -9.16 -4.42
CA GLY A 88 -11.30 -9.71 -5.76
C GLY A 88 -10.83 -8.78 -6.90
N GLU A 89 -10.57 -9.38 -8.06
CA GLU A 89 -9.98 -8.70 -9.24
C GLU A 89 -10.73 -7.43 -9.67
N LYS A 90 -12.06 -7.49 -9.75
CA LYS A 90 -12.86 -6.37 -10.27
C LYS A 90 -12.77 -5.14 -9.36
N ARG A 91 -12.87 -5.34 -8.05
CA ARG A 91 -12.79 -4.26 -7.08
C ARG A 91 -11.38 -3.69 -6.99
N ALA A 92 -10.36 -4.56 -7.02
CA ALA A 92 -8.98 -4.13 -7.05
C ALA A 92 -8.69 -3.22 -8.25
N ARG A 93 -9.13 -3.60 -9.45
CA ARG A 93 -8.98 -2.80 -10.68
C ARG A 93 -9.73 -1.48 -10.59
N GLU A 94 -10.94 -1.46 -10.03
CA GLU A 94 -11.69 -0.22 -9.80
C GLU A 94 -10.90 0.74 -8.90
N ILE A 95 -10.36 0.25 -7.78
CA ILE A 95 -9.58 1.06 -6.83
C ILE A 95 -8.32 1.63 -7.51
N TRP A 96 -7.58 0.80 -8.25
CA TRP A 96 -6.35 1.21 -8.91
C TRP A 96 -6.57 2.14 -10.11
N PHE A 97 -7.54 1.83 -10.96
CA PHE A 97 -7.72 2.54 -12.24
C PHE A 97 -8.47 3.86 -12.08
N LEU A 98 -9.43 3.93 -11.14
CA LEU A 98 -10.24 5.13 -10.97
C LEU A 98 -9.67 6.10 -9.92
N CYS A 99 -8.69 5.68 -9.12
CA CYS A 99 -8.06 6.52 -8.09
C CYS A 99 -9.09 7.21 -7.17
N ARG A 100 -10.18 6.51 -6.85
CA ARG A 100 -11.23 6.99 -5.95
C ARG A 100 -10.81 6.80 -4.49
N LYS A 101 -11.47 7.56 -3.61
CA LYS A 101 -11.35 7.41 -2.16
C LYS A 101 -12.53 6.60 -1.64
N TYR A 102 -12.27 5.74 -0.68
CA TYR A 102 -13.24 4.85 -0.06
C TYR A 102 -13.20 5.00 1.45
N SER A 103 -14.35 4.90 2.10
CA SER A 103 -14.47 5.00 3.55
C SER A 103 -13.93 3.77 4.26
N ALA A 104 -13.67 3.88 5.57
CA ALA A 104 -13.32 2.75 6.42
C ALA A 104 -14.41 1.67 6.41
N GLN A 105 -15.68 2.06 6.38
CA GLN A 105 -16.81 1.13 6.31
C GLN A 105 -16.79 0.31 5.01
N GLN A 106 -16.56 0.95 3.85
CA GLN A 106 -16.40 0.23 2.59
C GLN A 106 -15.19 -0.71 2.61
N ALA A 107 -14.07 -0.28 3.21
CA ALA A 107 -12.89 -1.13 3.36
C ALA A 107 -13.17 -2.38 4.20
N PHE A 108 -13.97 -2.24 5.26
CA PHE A 108 -14.41 -3.36 6.08
C PHE A 108 -15.33 -4.32 5.31
N GLU A 109 -16.35 -3.80 4.62
CA GLU A 109 -17.28 -4.60 3.82
C GLU A 109 -16.59 -5.40 2.71
N TRP A 110 -15.48 -4.89 2.18
CA TRP A 110 -14.72 -5.53 1.11
C TRP A 110 -13.57 -6.43 1.59
N GLY A 111 -13.35 -6.53 2.91
CA GLY A 111 -12.30 -7.36 3.49
C GLY A 111 -10.92 -6.71 3.52
N LEU A 112 -10.80 -5.40 3.28
CA LEU A 112 -9.55 -4.66 3.43
C LEU A 112 -9.23 -4.35 4.90
N ALA A 113 -10.25 -4.23 5.74
CA ALA A 113 -10.10 -4.02 7.17
C ALA A 113 -10.85 -5.11 7.95
N ASN A 114 -10.26 -5.58 9.05
CA ASN A 114 -10.85 -6.58 9.92
C ASN A 114 -11.86 -5.97 10.90
N LYS A 115 -11.68 -4.69 11.24
CA LYS A 115 -12.56 -3.96 12.16
C LYS A 115 -12.52 -2.46 11.91
N VAL A 116 -13.66 -1.80 12.13
CA VAL A 116 -13.80 -0.35 12.13
C VAL A 116 -14.42 0.11 13.42
N LEU A 117 -13.93 1.20 14.00
CA LEU A 117 -14.40 1.75 15.27
C LEU A 117 -14.02 3.24 15.38
N PRO A 118 -14.58 3.98 16.36
CA PRO A 118 -14.22 5.37 16.60
C PRO A 118 -12.71 5.57 16.82
N ALA A 119 -12.18 6.66 16.28
CA ALA A 119 -10.73 6.91 16.26
C ALA A 119 -10.07 6.91 17.65
N ASP A 120 -10.78 7.39 18.68
CA ASP A 120 -10.33 7.41 20.08
C ASP A 120 -10.18 6.00 20.69
N GLN A 121 -10.86 5.00 20.12
CA GLN A 121 -10.80 3.62 20.57
C GLN A 121 -9.74 2.78 19.83
N LEU A 122 -9.21 3.27 18.70
CA LEU A 122 -8.35 2.50 17.81
C LEU A 122 -7.15 1.87 18.53
N ARG A 123 -6.40 2.66 19.30
CA ARG A 123 -5.20 2.17 20.01
C ARG A 123 -5.52 1.11 21.05
N LYS A 124 -6.64 1.28 21.76
CA LYS A 124 -7.10 0.32 22.78
C LYS A 124 -7.46 -1.01 22.14
N GLU A 125 -8.18 -0.97 21.03
CA GLU A 125 -8.58 -2.18 20.30
C GLU A 125 -7.39 -2.92 19.69
N VAL A 126 -6.48 -2.21 19.02
CA VAL A 126 -5.25 -2.80 18.48
C VAL A 126 -4.45 -3.48 19.59
N ARG A 127 -4.36 -2.86 20.76
CA ARG A 127 -3.69 -3.45 21.93
C ARG A 127 -4.41 -4.71 22.41
N ALA A 128 -5.73 -4.69 22.49
CA ALA A 128 -6.51 -5.86 22.90
C ALA A 128 -6.26 -7.06 21.96
N TRP A 129 -6.27 -6.84 20.63
CA TRP A 129 -5.96 -7.89 19.67
C TRP A 129 -4.53 -8.41 19.81
N ALA A 130 -3.58 -7.51 20.03
CA ALA A 130 -2.19 -7.90 20.27
C ALA A 130 -2.06 -8.74 21.55
N ASP A 131 -2.77 -8.39 22.63
CA ASP A 131 -2.77 -9.14 23.89
C ASP A 131 -3.44 -10.51 23.75
N GLU A 132 -4.44 -10.66 22.86
CA GLU A 132 -5.01 -11.97 22.50
C GLU A 132 -3.98 -12.83 21.75
N ILE A 133 -3.31 -12.27 20.74
CA ILE A 133 -2.28 -12.95 19.96
C ILE A 133 -1.11 -13.40 20.87
N LEU A 134 -0.70 -12.58 21.82
CA LEU A 134 0.38 -12.89 22.75
C LEU A 134 0.12 -14.08 23.67
N LYS A 135 -1.15 -14.51 23.82
CA LYS A 135 -1.51 -15.72 24.57
C LYS A 135 -1.37 -17.01 23.76
N LEU A 136 -1.13 -16.88 22.44
CA LEU A 136 -1.04 -18.02 21.53
C LEU A 136 0.41 -18.44 21.31
N SER A 137 0.61 -19.66 20.79
CA SER A 137 1.94 -20.21 20.51
C SER A 137 2.71 -19.36 19.50
N PRO A 138 3.86 -18.76 19.87
CA PRO A 138 4.62 -17.91 18.97
C PRO A 138 5.21 -18.69 17.77
N THR A 139 5.56 -19.95 17.97
CA THR A 139 6.04 -20.81 16.88
C THR A 139 4.93 -21.13 15.90
N ALA A 140 3.73 -21.46 16.37
CA ALA A 140 2.59 -21.71 15.50
C ALA A 140 2.22 -20.46 14.68
N LEU A 141 2.16 -19.28 15.31
CA LEU A 141 1.89 -18.00 14.62
C LEU A 141 2.93 -17.69 13.55
N LYS A 142 4.22 -17.90 13.86
CA LYS A 142 5.31 -17.76 12.88
C LYS A 142 5.09 -18.64 11.65
N VAL A 143 4.83 -19.93 11.86
CA VAL A 143 4.65 -20.89 10.77
C VAL A 143 3.40 -20.57 9.95
N LEU A 144 2.30 -20.19 10.60
CA LEU A 144 1.07 -19.75 9.91
C LEU A 144 1.33 -18.53 9.03
N LYS A 145 2.01 -17.49 9.54
CA LYS A 145 2.37 -16.33 8.73
C LYS A 145 3.23 -16.71 7.53
N GLN A 146 4.23 -17.55 7.72
CA GLN A 146 5.06 -18.07 6.63
C GLN A 146 4.22 -18.83 5.59
N SER A 147 3.28 -19.66 6.04
CA SER A 147 2.38 -20.39 5.15
C SER A 147 1.51 -19.46 4.29
N PHE A 148 0.91 -18.41 4.88
CA PHE A 148 0.18 -17.39 4.11
C PHE A 148 1.08 -16.66 3.11
N ASN A 149 2.31 -16.33 3.51
CA ASN A 149 3.24 -15.62 2.64
C ASN A 149 3.73 -16.47 1.46
N THR A 150 3.89 -17.79 1.65
CA THR A 150 4.34 -18.71 0.59
C THR A 150 3.45 -18.64 -0.64
N ASP A 151 2.15 -18.53 -0.47
CA ASP A 151 1.19 -18.44 -1.58
C ASP A 151 1.32 -17.13 -2.40
N THR A 152 1.95 -16.11 -1.83
CA THR A 152 2.16 -14.80 -2.48
C THR A 152 3.65 -14.49 -2.74
N GLU A 153 4.56 -15.44 -2.55
CA GLU A 153 6.00 -15.21 -2.68
C GLU A 153 6.41 -14.80 -4.10
N HIS A 154 5.71 -15.28 -5.13
CA HIS A 154 5.95 -14.90 -6.51
C HIS A 154 5.75 -13.39 -6.77
N PHE A 155 5.03 -12.65 -5.93
CA PHE A 155 4.90 -11.20 -6.05
C PHE A 155 6.21 -10.47 -5.71
N ALA A 156 7.08 -11.06 -4.89
CA ALA A 156 8.36 -10.46 -4.53
C ALA A 156 9.28 -10.26 -5.75
N GLY A 157 9.28 -11.19 -6.71
CA GLY A 157 10.05 -11.07 -7.95
C GLY A 157 9.57 -9.93 -8.84
N ILE A 158 8.26 -9.66 -8.85
CA ILE A 158 7.68 -8.54 -9.60
C ILE A 158 8.13 -7.20 -9.01
N GLY A 159 8.31 -7.09 -7.70
CA GLY A 159 8.68 -5.86 -7.01
C GLY A 159 9.95 -5.22 -7.54
N GLN A 160 11.03 -5.98 -7.72
CA GLN A 160 12.30 -5.43 -8.24
C GLN A 160 12.17 -4.90 -9.65
N MET A 161 11.49 -5.64 -10.54
CA MET A 161 11.23 -5.20 -11.91
C MET A 161 10.35 -3.94 -11.92
N ALA A 162 9.31 -3.89 -11.09
CA ALA A 162 8.42 -2.76 -10.99
C ALA A 162 9.13 -1.50 -10.46
N HIS A 163 10.04 -1.63 -9.48
CA HIS A 163 10.84 -0.50 -9.01
C HIS A 163 11.76 0.06 -10.11
N SER A 164 12.44 -0.81 -10.85
CA SER A 164 13.26 -0.38 -12.00
C SER A 164 12.41 0.32 -13.05
N SER A 165 11.25 -0.21 -13.38
CA SER A 165 10.30 0.39 -14.31
C SER A 165 9.76 1.73 -13.80
N LEU A 166 9.48 1.83 -12.49
CA LEU A 166 9.01 3.08 -11.88
C LEU A 166 10.08 4.16 -11.94
N LYS A 167 11.36 3.82 -11.76
CA LYS A 167 12.47 4.75 -11.92
C LYS A 167 12.51 5.29 -13.35
N MET A 168 12.49 4.42 -14.36
CA MET A 168 12.45 4.82 -15.77
C MET A 168 11.24 5.70 -16.09
N PHE A 169 10.03 5.30 -15.61
CA PHE A 169 8.81 6.07 -15.82
C PHE A 169 8.88 7.45 -15.17
N SER A 170 9.51 7.58 -14.00
CA SER A 170 9.62 8.84 -13.28
C SER A 170 10.41 9.92 -14.03
N GLU A 171 11.24 9.52 -14.99
CA GLU A 171 12.02 10.42 -15.85
C GLU A 171 11.24 10.94 -17.06
N THR A 172 10.04 10.40 -17.30
CA THR A 172 9.20 10.78 -18.45
C THR A 172 8.46 12.10 -18.21
N ALA A 173 8.07 12.77 -19.30
CA ALA A 173 7.22 13.96 -19.26
C ALA A 173 5.84 13.64 -18.70
N GLU A 174 5.30 12.45 -18.97
CA GLU A 174 4.02 11.98 -18.43
C GLU A 174 4.03 11.89 -16.90
N ALA A 175 5.06 11.28 -16.31
CA ALA A 175 5.18 11.21 -14.85
C ALA A 175 5.34 12.61 -14.24
N ARG A 176 6.09 13.51 -14.89
CA ARG A 176 6.26 14.90 -14.44
C ARG A 176 4.95 15.66 -14.43
N GLU A 177 4.09 15.49 -15.45
CA GLU A 177 2.76 16.10 -15.46
C GLU A 177 1.94 15.67 -14.22
N GLY A 178 1.88 14.39 -13.94
CA GLY A 178 1.13 13.88 -12.77
C GLY A 178 1.65 14.46 -11.44
N ILE A 179 2.99 14.53 -11.27
CA ILE A 179 3.61 15.09 -10.06
C ILE A 179 3.35 16.59 -9.95
N THR A 180 3.51 17.32 -11.04
CA THR A 180 3.30 18.78 -11.09
C THR A 180 1.86 19.13 -10.76
N ALA A 181 0.90 18.49 -11.43
CA ALA A 181 -0.51 18.69 -11.18
C ALA A 181 -0.90 18.43 -9.71
N PHE A 182 -0.33 17.38 -9.10
CA PHE A 182 -0.56 17.08 -7.69
C PHE A 182 -0.07 18.21 -6.77
N ASN A 183 1.14 18.73 -7.00
CA ASN A 183 1.72 19.81 -6.19
C ASN A 183 0.98 21.14 -6.40
N GLU A 184 0.51 21.41 -7.61
CA GLU A 184 -0.28 22.58 -7.97
C GLU A 184 -1.75 22.44 -7.59
N LYS A 185 -2.18 21.30 -7.06
CA LYS A 185 -3.57 20.99 -6.66
C LYS A 185 -4.57 21.11 -7.80
N ARG A 186 -4.16 20.82 -9.03
CA ARG A 186 -5.00 20.78 -10.23
C ARG A 186 -5.19 19.34 -10.72
N SER A 187 -6.13 19.14 -11.62
CA SER A 187 -6.25 17.87 -12.34
C SER A 187 -5.10 17.71 -13.32
N PRO A 188 -4.47 16.51 -13.44
CA PRO A 188 -3.46 16.25 -14.46
C PRO A 188 -4.10 16.19 -15.85
N ASP A 189 -3.35 16.61 -16.86
CA ASP A 189 -3.73 16.45 -18.26
C ASP A 189 -2.77 15.47 -18.95
N PHE A 190 -3.25 14.27 -19.16
CA PHE A 190 -2.53 13.21 -19.86
C PHE A 190 -2.93 13.06 -21.34
N SER A 191 -3.66 14.01 -21.91
CA SER A 191 -4.16 13.91 -23.29
C SER A 191 -3.03 13.71 -24.33
N ALA A 192 -1.91 14.40 -24.15
CA ALA A 192 -0.74 14.30 -25.02
C ALA A 192 -0.04 12.92 -25.00
N TYR A 193 -0.33 12.08 -24.01
CA TYR A 193 0.33 10.78 -23.81
C TYR A 193 -0.61 9.59 -24.11
N ARG A 194 -1.85 9.87 -24.53
CA ARG A 194 -2.76 8.84 -25.02
C ARG A 194 -2.30 8.45 -26.42
N GLY A 195 -1.67 7.29 -26.54
CA GLY A 195 -1.31 6.74 -27.85
C GLY A 195 -2.54 6.69 -28.77
N ASN A 196 -2.34 6.98 -30.03
CA ASN A 196 -3.34 6.83 -31.09
C ASN A 196 -3.68 5.37 -31.31
#